data_c6a4a90fd99a44e6bed678168b3b9e63
#
_entry.id   c6a4a90fd99a44e6bed678168b3b9e63
#
_cell.length_a   1.000
_cell.length_b   1.000
_cell.length_c   1.000
_cell.angle_alpha   90.00
_cell.angle_beta   90.00
_cell.angle_gamma   90.00
#
_symmetry.space_group_name_H-M   'P 1'
#
loop_
_entity.id
_entity.type
_entity.pdbx_description
1 polymer ?
#
loop_
_entity_poly.entity_id
_entity_poly.type
_entity_poly.pdbx_seq_one_letter_code
_entity_poly.pdbx_strand_id
1 'polypeptide(L)'
;MNKIISSFILLLIAVSVFGQSKIEYLEYDLKNGMHVILHEDHSAPVVTTAVMYHVGAKDENPERTGFAHFFEHLLFEGTENIPRGEWFTIVTSNGGSNNANTTDDRTYYYEVFPSNSVELGLWMESERLMHPIINQIGVDTQNEVVIEEKGLLVA
;
A
#
# COMPACT_ATOMS: atom_id res chain seq x y z
N MET A 1 -6.23 54.68 -0.59
CA MET A 1 -6.25 53.52 0.31
C MET A 1 -6.70 52.24 -0.43
N ASN A 2 -7.80 52.29 -1.18
CA ASN A 2 -8.34 51.12 -1.90
C ASN A 2 -7.44 50.50 -2.98
N LYS A 3 -6.66 51.32 -3.72
CA LYS A 3 -5.76 50.86 -4.79
C LYS A 3 -4.55 50.08 -4.25
N ILE A 4 -4.03 50.48 -3.07
CA ILE A 4 -2.90 49.78 -2.42
C ILE A 4 -3.35 48.44 -1.87
N ILE A 5 -4.53 48.38 -1.27
CA ILE A 5 -5.11 47.10 -0.74
C ILE A 5 -5.39 46.13 -1.89
N SER A 6 -5.96 46.62 -3.03
CA SER A 6 -6.18 45.77 -4.22
C SER A 6 -4.87 45.23 -4.80
N SER A 7 -3.80 46.05 -4.85
CA SER A 7 -2.49 45.62 -5.34
C SER A 7 -1.86 44.58 -4.41
N PHE A 8 -2.05 44.68 -3.08
CA PHE A 8 -1.53 43.71 -2.10
C PHE A 8 -2.27 42.38 -2.18
N ILE A 9 -3.59 42.42 -2.40
CA ILE A 9 -4.41 41.20 -2.59
C ILE A 9 -4.03 40.51 -3.90
N LEU A 10 -3.79 41.24 -4.98
CA LEU A 10 -3.35 40.67 -6.26
C LEU A 10 -1.96 40.00 -6.15
N LEU A 11 -1.05 40.60 -5.39
CA LEU A 11 0.29 40.07 -5.14
C LEU A 11 0.23 38.80 -4.29
N LEU A 12 -0.64 38.71 -3.27
CA LEU A 12 -0.88 37.53 -2.46
C LEU A 12 -1.46 36.35 -3.27
N ILE A 13 -2.38 36.63 -4.20
CA ILE A 13 -2.95 35.61 -5.09
C ILE A 13 -1.89 35.10 -6.08
N ALA A 14 -1.04 35.98 -6.61
CA ALA A 14 0.02 35.56 -7.53
C ALA A 14 1.08 34.64 -6.88
N VAL A 15 1.38 34.85 -5.60
CA VAL A 15 2.32 33.99 -4.85
C VAL A 15 1.75 32.58 -4.57
N SER A 16 0.42 32.46 -4.46
CA SER A 16 -0.25 31.17 -4.20
C SER A 16 -0.26 30.22 -5.40
N VAL A 17 -0.02 30.70 -6.61
CA VAL A 17 -0.09 29.89 -7.86
C VAL A 17 1.23 29.18 -8.18
N PHE A 18 2.35 29.56 -7.56
CA PHE A 18 3.67 28.97 -7.85
C PHE A 18 4.05 27.76 -6.96
N GLY A 19 3.13 27.24 -6.16
CA GLY A 19 3.42 26.25 -5.12
C GLY A 19 3.14 24.78 -5.49
N GLN A 20 2.79 24.42 -6.72
CA GLN A 20 2.65 23.02 -7.10
C GLN A 20 3.94 22.53 -7.75
N SER A 21 4.83 21.95 -6.95
CA SER A 21 5.92 21.14 -7.50
C SER A 21 5.31 19.92 -8.20
N LYS A 22 5.58 19.77 -9.49
CA LYS A 22 5.20 18.55 -10.21
C LYS A 22 6.00 17.39 -9.61
N ILE A 23 5.31 16.34 -9.17
CA ILE A 23 5.97 15.09 -8.77
C ILE A 23 6.61 14.48 -10.01
N GLU A 24 7.93 14.32 -9.99
CA GLU A 24 8.68 13.63 -11.03
C GLU A 24 8.77 12.15 -10.68
N TYR A 25 8.45 11.30 -11.62
CA TYR A 25 8.53 9.85 -11.47
C TYR A 25 8.96 9.20 -12.78
N LEU A 26 9.53 8.01 -12.68
CA LEU A 26 9.83 7.12 -13.80
C LEU A 26 8.82 5.99 -13.79
N GLU A 27 8.27 5.65 -14.95
CA GLU A 27 7.36 4.50 -15.11
C GLU A 27 7.79 3.63 -16.28
N TYR A 28 7.62 2.33 -16.15
CA TYR A 28 7.92 1.34 -17.20
C TYR A 28 7.25 0.00 -16.90
N ASP A 29 7.13 -0.83 -17.95
CA ASP A 29 6.61 -2.19 -17.81
C ASP A 29 7.74 -3.21 -17.83
N LEU A 30 7.65 -4.20 -16.92
CA LEU A 30 8.50 -5.37 -16.95
C LEU A 30 8.03 -6.37 -18.00
N LYS A 31 8.90 -7.30 -18.39
CA LYS A 31 8.58 -8.33 -19.40
C LYS A 31 7.41 -9.26 -19.01
N ASN A 32 7.14 -9.39 -17.71
CA ASN A 32 6.02 -10.17 -17.17
C ASN A 32 4.70 -9.38 -17.11
N GLY A 33 4.68 -8.11 -17.57
CA GLY A 33 3.50 -7.25 -17.57
C GLY A 33 3.29 -6.44 -16.29
N MET A 34 4.20 -6.53 -15.31
CA MET A 34 4.14 -5.69 -14.11
C MET A 34 4.49 -4.24 -14.50
N HIS A 35 3.60 -3.30 -14.15
CA HIS A 35 3.85 -1.87 -14.26
C HIS A 35 4.60 -1.37 -13.03
N VAL A 36 5.69 -0.63 -13.24
CA VAL A 36 6.56 -0.13 -12.18
C VAL A 36 6.57 1.39 -12.21
N ILE A 37 6.38 2.01 -11.06
CA ILE A 37 6.48 3.46 -10.86
C ILE A 37 7.55 3.71 -9.80
N LEU A 38 8.54 4.55 -10.12
CA LEU A 38 9.61 4.96 -9.22
C LEU A 38 9.54 6.47 -9.03
N HIS A 39 9.48 6.89 -7.79
CA HIS A 39 9.61 8.29 -7.39
C HIS A 39 10.78 8.43 -6.41
N GLU A 40 11.70 9.32 -6.72
CA GLU A 40 12.88 9.59 -5.91
C GLU A 40 12.68 10.90 -5.14
N ASP A 41 12.70 10.80 -3.80
CA ASP A 41 12.61 11.95 -2.89
C ASP A 41 13.61 11.75 -1.74
N HIS A 42 14.59 12.65 -1.65
CA HIS A 42 15.63 12.62 -0.62
C HIS A 42 15.32 13.51 0.60
N SER A 43 14.09 13.99 0.73
CA SER A 43 13.70 14.86 1.85
C SER A 43 13.68 14.15 3.21
N ALA A 44 13.52 12.82 3.20
CA ALA A 44 13.56 11.97 4.39
C ALA A 44 14.31 10.65 4.12
N PRO A 45 15.03 10.09 5.13
CA PRO A 45 15.78 8.84 4.97
C PRO A 45 14.88 7.60 5.08
N VAL A 46 13.79 7.58 4.34
CA VAL A 46 12.83 6.46 4.29
C VAL A 46 12.59 6.01 2.86
N VAL A 47 12.15 4.77 2.70
CA VAL A 47 11.68 4.20 1.44
C VAL A 47 10.32 3.55 1.66
N THR A 48 9.44 3.68 0.69
CA THR A 48 8.18 2.93 0.64
C THR A 48 8.24 1.96 -0.52
N THR A 49 8.01 0.69 -0.24
CA THR A 49 7.71 -0.34 -1.25
C THR A 49 6.23 -0.62 -1.23
N ALA A 50 5.61 -0.74 -2.40
CA ALA A 50 4.18 -0.94 -2.49
C ALA A 50 3.80 -1.80 -3.69
N VAL A 51 2.79 -2.65 -3.50
CA VAL A 51 2.19 -3.47 -4.55
C VAL A 51 0.70 -3.18 -4.60
N MET A 52 0.20 -2.93 -5.80
CA MET A 52 -1.21 -2.70 -6.05
C MET A 52 -1.76 -3.75 -7.03
N TYR A 53 -2.75 -4.50 -6.56
CA TYR A 53 -3.55 -5.38 -7.41
C TYR A 53 -4.79 -4.61 -7.88
N HIS A 54 -5.02 -4.58 -9.20
CA HIS A 54 -6.24 -4.01 -9.76
C HIS A 54 -7.40 -5.03 -9.64
N VAL A 55 -7.67 -5.44 -8.42
CA VAL A 55 -8.74 -6.35 -8.03
C VAL A 55 -9.34 -5.86 -6.70
N GLY A 56 -10.64 -5.72 -6.64
CA GLY A 56 -11.35 -5.24 -5.45
C GLY A 56 -12.78 -5.78 -5.40
N ALA A 57 -13.60 -5.18 -4.53
CA ALA A 57 -14.96 -5.68 -4.27
C ALA A 57 -15.87 -5.67 -5.51
N LYS A 58 -15.64 -4.79 -6.51
CA LYS A 58 -16.39 -4.75 -7.76
C LYS A 58 -16.19 -6.00 -8.64
N ASP A 59 -15.06 -6.69 -8.48
CA ASP A 59 -14.69 -7.86 -9.29
C ASP A 59 -15.27 -9.17 -8.70
N GLU A 60 -15.97 -9.06 -7.57
CA GLU A 60 -16.52 -10.20 -6.84
C GLU A 60 -17.87 -10.66 -7.41
N ASN A 61 -18.16 -11.95 -7.21
CA ASN A 61 -19.51 -12.45 -7.46
C ASN A 61 -20.46 -11.84 -6.43
N PRO A 62 -21.57 -11.19 -6.83
CA PRO A 62 -22.55 -10.59 -5.92
C PRO A 62 -23.14 -11.54 -4.87
N GLU A 63 -23.16 -12.85 -5.17
CA GLU A 63 -23.63 -13.89 -4.23
C GLU A 63 -22.55 -14.33 -3.22
N ARG A 64 -21.28 -13.90 -3.42
CA ARG A 64 -20.11 -14.26 -2.61
C ARG A 64 -19.17 -13.08 -2.49
N THR A 65 -19.48 -12.15 -1.61
CA THR A 65 -18.69 -10.93 -1.41
C THR A 65 -17.70 -11.06 -0.25
N GLY A 66 -16.63 -10.23 -0.28
CA GLY A 66 -15.61 -10.16 0.75
C GLY A 66 -14.36 -10.96 0.45
N PHE A 67 -14.24 -11.58 -0.74
CA PHE A 67 -13.06 -12.35 -1.12
C PHE A 67 -11.82 -11.50 -1.30
N ALA A 68 -11.93 -10.32 -1.92
CA ALA A 68 -10.79 -9.43 -2.12
C ALA A 68 -10.17 -9.02 -0.78
N HIS A 69 -10.99 -8.61 0.20
CA HIS A 69 -10.56 -8.30 1.55
C HIS A 69 -10.00 -9.53 2.28
N PHE A 70 -10.62 -10.68 2.12
CA PHE A 70 -10.13 -11.92 2.70
C PHE A 70 -8.74 -12.31 2.16
N PHE A 71 -8.51 -12.15 0.85
CA PHE A 71 -7.19 -12.35 0.25
C PHE A 71 -6.17 -11.31 0.71
N GLU A 72 -6.58 -10.08 1.00
CA GLU A 72 -5.71 -9.10 1.64
C GLU A 72 -5.09 -9.68 2.92
N HIS A 73 -5.89 -10.26 3.79
CA HIS A 73 -5.42 -10.91 5.02
C HIS A 73 -4.56 -12.14 4.75
N LEU A 74 -4.98 -13.02 3.84
CA LEU A 74 -4.27 -14.25 3.54
C LEU A 74 -2.85 -14.02 3.02
N LEU A 75 -2.58 -12.93 2.31
CA LEU A 75 -1.25 -12.61 1.81
C LEU A 75 -0.29 -12.07 2.88
N PHE A 76 -0.70 -12.00 4.14
CA PHE A 76 0.15 -11.80 5.32
C PHE A 76 0.45 -13.09 6.09
N GLU A 77 -0.22 -14.21 5.75
CA GLU A 77 -0.10 -15.47 6.51
C GLU A 77 1.28 -16.14 6.39
N GLY A 78 2.06 -15.77 5.37
CA GLY A 78 3.43 -16.23 5.17
C GLY A 78 3.72 -16.63 3.73
N THR A 79 4.98 -16.92 3.48
CA THR A 79 5.51 -17.34 2.18
C THR A 79 6.43 -18.55 2.36
N GLU A 80 6.99 -19.06 1.28
CA GLU A 80 7.98 -20.16 1.37
C GLU A 80 9.20 -19.80 2.23
N ASN A 81 9.59 -18.51 2.26
CA ASN A 81 10.78 -18.02 2.95
C ASN A 81 10.46 -17.13 4.18
N ILE A 82 9.21 -16.75 4.37
CA ILE A 82 8.73 -15.99 5.53
C ILE A 82 7.73 -16.84 6.29
N PRO A 83 8.09 -17.41 7.46
CA PRO A 83 7.17 -18.21 8.24
C PRO A 83 5.90 -17.45 8.62
N ARG A 84 4.83 -18.19 8.81
CA ARG A 84 3.54 -17.66 9.29
C ARG A 84 3.72 -16.85 10.58
N GLY A 85 3.14 -15.61 10.58
CA GLY A 85 3.21 -14.69 11.72
C GLY A 85 4.49 -13.84 11.79
N GLU A 86 5.51 -14.13 10.97
CA GLU A 86 6.79 -13.41 11.03
C GLU A 86 6.79 -12.12 10.18
N TRP A 87 5.82 -11.90 9.30
CA TRP A 87 5.77 -10.73 8.44
C TRP A 87 5.91 -9.42 9.23
N PHE A 88 5.05 -9.22 10.21
CA PHE A 88 5.04 -8.01 11.05
C PHE A 88 6.29 -7.91 11.93
N THR A 89 6.82 -9.04 12.40
CA THR A 89 8.05 -9.11 13.19
C THR A 89 9.24 -8.64 12.35
N ILE A 90 9.37 -9.09 11.11
CA ILE A 90 10.43 -8.67 10.19
C ILE A 90 10.35 -7.17 9.95
N VAL A 91 9.17 -6.65 9.63
CA VAL A 91 8.98 -5.22 9.39
C VAL A 91 9.38 -4.38 10.59
N THR A 92 8.84 -4.69 11.77
CA THR A 92 9.07 -3.89 12.99
C THR A 92 10.49 -3.99 13.50
N SER A 93 11.12 -5.18 13.44
CA SER A 93 12.51 -5.36 13.89
C SER A 93 13.53 -4.65 12.98
N ASN A 94 13.15 -4.31 11.75
CA ASN A 94 13.95 -3.50 10.84
C ASN A 94 13.55 -2.01 10.82
N GLY A 95 12.81 -1.55 11.84
CA GLY A 95 12.41 -0.16 12.00
C GLY A 95 11.35 0.30 11.01
N GLY A 96 10.65 -0.63 10.38
CA GLY A 96 9.61 -0.36 9.40
C GLY A 96 8.20 -0.34 10.00
N SER A 97 7.26 0.00 9.16
CA SER A 97 5.81 -0.14 9.37
C SER A 97 5.17 -0.59 8.06
N ASN A 98 4.05 -1.27 8.14
CA ASN A 98 3.30 -1.73 6.98
C ASN A 98 1.81 -1.60 7.19
N ASN A 99 1.07 -1.61 6.09
CA ASN A 99 -0.38 -1.71 6.10
C ASN A 99 -0.88 -2.22 4.74
N ALA A 100 -2.17 -2.53 4.69
CA ALA A 100 -2.87 -2.85 3.45
C ALA A 100 -4.28 -2.26 3.47
N ASN A 101 -4.94 -2.24 2.33
CA ASN A 101 -6.36 -1.91 2.22
C ASN A 101 -6.96 -2.49 0.93
N THR A 102 -8.22 -2.86 1.02
CA THR A 102 -9.06 -3.26 -0.11
C THR A 102 -10.18 -2.26 -0.31
N THR A 103 -10.39 -1.87 -1.57
CA THR A 103 -11.47 -0.99 -2.01
C THR A 103 -12.29 -1.69 -3.10
N ASP A 104 -13.21 -0.95 -3.74
CA ASP A 104 -13.96 -1.49 -4.87
C ASP A 104 -13.06 -1.89 -6.05
N ASP A 105 -12.00 -1.12 -6.30
CA ASP A 105 -11.17 -1.23 -7.50
C ASP A 105 -9.81 -1.90 -7.29
N ARG A 106 -9.32 -1.98 -6.04
CA ARG A 106 -7.94 -2.40 -5.78
C ARG A 106 -7.75 -3.03 -4.41
N THR A 107 -6.73 -3.88 -4.32
CA THR A 107 -6.08 -4.30 -3.08
C THR A 107 -4.65 -3.78 -3.09
N TYR A 108 -4.24 -3.11 -2.01
CA TYR A 108 -2.99 -2.36 -1.94
C TYR A 108 -2.24 -2.72 -0.68
N TYR A 109 -0.95 -3.06 -0.82
CA TYR A 109 -0.01 -3.38 0.26
C TYR A 109 1.13 -2.39 0.22
N TYR A 110 1.66 -2.00 1.37
CA TYR A 110 2.87 -1.20 1.43
C TYR A 110 3.65 -1.40 2.72
N GLU A 111 4.96 -1.27 2.62
CA GLU A 111 5.89 -1.16 3.72
C GLU A 111 6.65 0.16 3.63
N VAL A 112 6.91 0.76 4.78
CA VAL A 112 7.80 1.91 4.94
C VAL A 112 8.97 1.47 5.79
N PHE A 113 10.18 1.63 5.27
CA PHE A 113 11.42 1.28 5.94
C PHE A 113 12.39 2.47 5.98
N PRO A 114 13.41 2.45 6.86
CA PRO A 114 14.61 3.25 6.65
C PRO A 114 15.19 2.98 5.26
N SER A 115 15.73 4.01 4.58
CA SER A 115 16.14 3.93 3.17
C SER A 115 17.22 2.87 2.88
N ASN A 116 18.05 2.51 3.88
CA ASN A 116 19.03 1.44 3.79
C ASN A 116 18.43 0.02 3.75
N SER A 117 17.12 -0.12 3.96
CA SER A 117 16.39 -1.39 3.94
C SER A 117 15.50 -1.57 2.70
N VAL A 118 15.76 -0.82 1.61
CA VAL A 118 15.02 -0.93 0.36
C VAL A 118 15.01 -2.35 -0.20
N GLU A 119 16.15 -3.05 -0.13
CA GLU A 119 16.26 -4.43 -0.60
C GLU A 119 15.35 -5.38 0.18
N LEU A 120 15.22 -5.17 1.49
CA LEU A 120 14.32 -5.94 2.34
C LEU A 120 12.87 -5.76 1.91
N GLY A 121 12.42 -4.51 1.72
CA GLY A 121 11.06 -4.22 1.28
C GLY A 121 10.75 -4.84 -0.09
N LEU A 122 11.66 -4.72 -1.05
CA LEU A 122 11.51 -5.33 -2.37
C LEU A 122 11.49 -6.87 -2.30
N TRP A 123 12.33 -7.46 -1.45
CA TRP A 123 12.32 -8.89 -1.24
C TRP A 123 11.01 -9.37 -0.62
N MET A 124 10.51 -8.72 0.42
CA MET A 124 9.25 -9.08 1.06
C MET A 124 8.08 -9.03 0.07
N GLU A 125 7.98 -7.97 -0.74
CA GLU A 125 6.94 -7.88 -1.76
C GLU A 125 7.11 -8.93 -2.87
N SER A 126 8.35 -9.28 -3.24
CA SER A 126 8.57 -10.37 -4.19
C SER A 126 8.11 -11.73 -3.64
N GLU A 127 8.30 -11.98 -2.34
CA GLU A 127 7.79 -13.17 -1.66
C GLU A 127 6.26 -13.21 -1.66
N ARG A 128 5.60 -12.09 -1.34
CA ARG A 128 4.14 -11.96 -1.42
C ARG A 128 3.60 -12.26 -2.81
N LEU A 129 4.30 -11.79 -3.86
CA LEU A 129 3.87 -11.94 -5.24
C LEU A 129 4.07 -13.36 -5.79
N MET A 130 5.16 -14.03 -5.40
CA MET A 130 5.60 -15.27 -6.05
C MET A 130 5.42 -16.53 -5.22
N HIS A 131 5.46 -16.41 -3.89
CA HIS A 131 5.59 -17.54 -2.98
C HIS A 131 4.59 -17.56 -1.82
N PRO A 132 3.37 -16.96 -1.91
CA PRO A 132 2.44 -16.95 -0.80
C PRO A 132 2.00 -18.37 -0.45
N ILE A 133 1.94 -18.71 0.84
CA ILE A 133 1.41 -19.98 1.32
C ILE A 133 -0.03 -19.78 1.78
N ILE A 134 -0.97 -20.24 0.96
CA ILE A 134 -2.40 -20.25 1.30
C ILE A 134 -2.79 -21.68 1.64
N ASN A 135 -3.04 -21.95 2.91
CA ASN A 135 -3.42 -23.27 3.40
C ASN A 135 -4.64 -23.18 4.33
N GLN A 136 -5.18 -24.35 4.72
CA GLN A 136 -6.39 -24.40 5.54
C GLN A 136 -6.24 -23.70 6.89
N ILE A 137 -5.05 -23.72 7.50
CA ILE A 137 -4.80 -23.09 8.81
C ILE A 137 -4.92 -21.56 8.67
N GLY A 138 -4.32 -20.98 7.64
CA GLY A 138 -4.44 -19.55 7.33
C GLY A 138 -5.87 -19.16 7.02
N VAL A 139 -6.55 -19.95 6.19
CA VAL A 139 -7.97 -19.74 5.83
C VAL A 139 -8.85 -19.73 7.07
N ASP A 140 -8.74 -20.71 7.95
CA ASP A 140 -9.58 -20.80 9.15
C ASP A 140 -9.31 -19.63 10.10
N THR A 141 -8.03 -19.28 10.32
CA THR A 141 -7.64 -18.15 11.17
C THR A 141 -8.16 -16.82 10.65
N GLN A 142 -7.92 -16.52 9.37
CA GLN A 142 -8.30 -15.22 8.81
C GLN A 142 -9.81 -15.09 8.58
N ASN A 143 -10.51 -16.19 8.42
CA ASN A 143 -11.98 -16.17 8.38
C ASN A 143 -12.58 -15.68 9.71
N GLU A 144 -12.04 -16.10 10.85
CA GLU A 144 -12.46 -15.62 12.17
C GLU A 144 -12.18 -14.12 12.32
N VAL A 145 -10.99 -13.65 11.93
CA VAL A 145 -10.58 -12.23 12.00
C VAL A 145 -11.51 -11.35 11.15
N VAL A 146 -11.73 -11.71 9.89
CA VAL A 146 -12.58 -10.92 8.97
C VAL A 146 -14.05 -10.88 9.41
N ILE A 147 -14.56 -11.96 10.03
CA ILE A 147 -15.92 -11.97 10.60
C ILE A 147 -16.01 -11.00 11.78
N GLU A 148 -14.99 -10.97 12.65
CA GLU A 148 -14.95 -10.06 13.80
C GLU A 148 -14.88 -8.59 13.34
N GLU A 149 -14.03 -8.27 12.36
CA GLU A 149 -13.96 -6.93 11.78
C GLU A 149 -15.28 -6.46 11.19
N LYS A 150 -16.00 -7.33 10.46
CA LYS A 150 -17.35 -7.02 9.97
C LYS A 150 -18.34 -6.76 11.11
N GLY A 151 -18.23 -7.49 12.19
CA GLY A 151 -19.07 -7.29 13.39
C GLY A 151 -18.84 -5.94 14.05
N LEU A 152 -17.61 -5.44 14.06
CA LEU A 152 -17.25 -4.12 14.61
C LEU A 152 -17.74 -2.95 13.74
N LEU A 153 -17.85 -3.14 12.43
CA LEU A 153 -18.33 -2.10 11.50
C LEU A 153 -19.86 -1.92 11.50
N VAL A 154 -20.60 -2.87 12.06
CA VAL A 154 -22.08 -2.89 12.09
C VAL A 154 -22.65 -2.53 13.47
N ALA A 155 -21.81 -2.38 14.48
CA ALA A 155 -22.14 -1.97 15.85
C ALA A 155 -22.04 -0.46 16.05
#